data_edf3b1ca04617efdc5f35e596e35f4db
#
_entry.id   edf3b1ca04617efdc5f35e596e35f4db
#
_cell.length_a   1.000
_cell.length_b   1.000
_cell.length_c   1.000
_cell.angle_alpha   90.00
_cell.angle_beta   90.00
_cell.angle_gamma   90.00
#
_symmetry.space_group_name_H-M   'P 1'
#
loop_
_entity.id
_entity.type
_entity.pdbx_description
1 polymer ?
#
loop_
_entity_poly.entity_id
_entity_poly.type
_entity_poly.pdbx_seq_one_letter_code
_entity_poly.pdbx_strand_id
1 'polypeptide(L)'
;EISECLVGSEMCIRDSYHYMIDLTGGPCIYKRISGCGSGTEYMAVTPWGDLYPCHQFVGDPKYLMGDIWKGVTNTAVRDEFKHCNAYARPECKDCWAKLYCSGGCAANAFHATGSIRGVYEAGCELFRKRIECAIMMKVAEDSAKANG
;
A
#
# COMPACT_ATOMS: atom_id res chain seq x y z
N GLU A 1 -25.26 4.55 -20.06
CA GLU A 1 -25.34 5.69 -19.11
C GLU A 1 -24.42 5.53 -17.89
N ILE A 2 -24.20 4.32 -17.38
CA ILE A 2 -23.30 4.09 -16.25
C ILE A 2 -21.81 4.17 -16.66
N SER A 3 -21.50 3.86 -17.91
CA SER A 3 -20.12 3.91 -18.41
C SER A 3 -19.57 5.32 -18.65
N GLU A 4 -20.42 6.28 -18.95
CA GLU A 4 -20.01 7.69 -19.15
C GLU A 4 -19.67 8.40 -17.83
N CYS A 5 -20.35 8.06 -16.74
CA CYS A 5 -20.04 8.62 -15.41
C CYS A 5 -18.73 8.12 -14.80
N LEU A 6 -18.26 6.92 -15.19
CA LEU A 6 -17.05 6.31 -14.66
C LEU A 6 -15.76 6.70 -15.41
N VAL A 7 -15.87 7.18 -16.64
CA VAL A 7 -14.70 7.39 -17.52
C VAL A 7 -14.13 8.81 -17.46
N GLY A 8 -14.88 9.80 -17.03
CA GLY A 8 -14.44 11.20 -17.05
C GLY A 8 -13.94 11.73 -15.71
N SER A 9 -14.84 11.93 -14.76
CA SER A 9 -14.54 12.67 -13.52
C SER A 9 -13.95 11.80 -12.42
N GLU A 10 -14.34 10.53 -12.29
CA GLU A 10 -13.84 9.68 -11.20
C GLU A 10 -12.41 9.19 -11.43
N MET A 11 -11.99 8.96 -12.66
CA MET A 11 -10.59 8.68 -12.97
C MET A 11 -9.70 9.88 -12.66
N CYS A 12 -10.13 11.10 -12.97
CA CYS A 12 -9.40 12.32 -12.63
C CYS A 12 -9.34 12.57 -11.12
N ILE A 13 -10.42 12.34 -10.38
CA ILE A 13 -10.45 12.45 -8.91
C ILE A 13 -9.56 11.38 -8.27
N ARG A 14 -9.61 10.16 -8.75
CA ARG A 14 -8.79 9.05 -8.24
C ARG A 14 -7.30 9.27 -8.50
N ASP A 15 -6.94 9.76 -9.67
CA ASP A 15 -5.54 10.05 -10.00
C ASP A 15 -5.01 11.25 -9.23
N SER A 16 -5.80 12.31 -9.06
CA SER A 16 -5.38 13.46 -8.26
C SER A 16 -5.30 13.17 -6.77
N TYR A 17 -6.10 12.26 -6.22
CA TYR A 17 -6.01 11.85 -4.81
C TYR A 17 -4.61 11.36 -4.41
N HIS A 18 -3.90 10.70 -5.31
CA HIS A 18 -2.54 10.23 -5.05
C HIS A 18 -1.50 11.35 -4.90
N TYR A 19 -1.83 12.57 -5.34
CA TYR A 19 -0.99 13.75 -5.18
C TYR A 19 -1.41 14.65 -4.02
N MET A 20 -2.56 14.37 -3.39
CA MET A 20 -3.03 15.06 -2.18
C MET A 20 -2.31 14.51 -0.95
N ILE A 21 -1.05 14.91 -0.79
CA ILE A 21 -0.23 14.49 0.33
C ILE A 21 -0.24 15.59 1.38
N ASP A 22 -0.64 15.23 2.60
CA ASP A 22 -0.47 16.11 3.74
C ASP A 22 1.01 16.12 4.17
N LEU A 23 1.69 17.21 3.84
CA LEU A 23 3.10 17.42 4.21
C LEU A 23 3.26 17.98 5.63
N THR A 24 2.16 18.40 6.27
CA THR A 24 2.20 19.05 7.59
C THR A 24 1.86 18.10 8.74
N GLY A 25 1.10 17.07 8.51
CA GLY A 25 0.68 16.12 9.52
C GLY A 25 0.61 14.70 8.96
N GLY A 26 -0.48 14.39 8.30
CA GLY A 26 -0.75 13.08 7.71
C GLY A 26 -1.15 12.00 8.72
N PRO A 27 -1.30 10.75 8.30
CA PRO A 27 -1.78 9.66 9.13
C PRO A 27 -0.80 9.30 10.26
N CYS A 28 -1.33 8.62 11.28
CA CYS A 28 -0.56 8.06 12.39
C CYS A 28 0.69 7.33 11.90
N ILE A 29 1.81 7.47 12.62
CA ILE A 29 3.10 6.86 12.27
C ILE A 29 3.01 5.34 12.09
N TYR A 30 2.15 4.67 12.85
CA TYR A 30 1.91 3.24 12.70
C TYR A 30 1.41 2.91 11.29
N LYS A 31 0.43 3.64 10.77
CA LYS A 31 -0.08 3.45 9.39
C LYS A 31 0.96 3.77 8.32
N ARG A 32 1.84 4.73 8.58
CA ARG A 32 2.95 5.06 7.67
C ARG A 32 4.02 3.97 7.62
N ILE A 33 4.12 3.15 8.65
CA ILE A 33 5.08 2.05 8.74
C ILE A 33 4.49 0.76 8.18
N SER A 34 3.26 0.40 8.58
CA SER A 34 2.63 -0.89 8.30
C SER A 34 1.91 -0.97 6.94
N GLY A 35 1.60 0.17 6.33
CA GLY A 35 0.89 0.21 5.05
C GLY A 35 -0.58 -0.23 5.15
N CYS A 36 -1.02 -1.10 4.25
CA CYS A 36 -2.42 -1.52 4.15
C CYS A 36 -2.86 -2.52 5.23
N GLY A 37 -1.95 -3.05 6.03
CA GLY A 37 -2.26 -4.02 7.07
C GLY A 37 -2.66 -5.41 6.56
N SER A 38 -2.25 -5.77 5.33
CA SER A 38 -2.54 -7.11 4.77
C SER A 38 -2.11 -8.24 5.72
N GLY A 39 -2.97 -9.25 5.87
CA GLY A 39 -2.74 -10.38 6.77
C GLY A 39 -2.94 -10.09 8.26
N THR A 40 -3.20 -8.84 8.65
CA THR A 40 -3.41 -8.44 10.06
C THR A 40 -4.68 -7.61 10.25
N GLU A 41 -4.81 -6.48 9.59
CA GLU A 41 -5.98 -5.58 9.65
C GLU A 41 -6.91 -5.77 8.45
N TYR A 42 -6.39 -6.32 7.37
CA TYR A 42 -7.08 -6.60 6.12
C TYR A 42 -6.79 -8.04 5.70
N MET A 43 -7.83 -8.77 5.32
CA MET A 43 -7.77 -10.14 4.78
C MET A 43 -8.74 -10.29 3.62
N ALA A 44 -8.42 -11.16 2.68
CA ALA A 44 -9.35 -11.61 1.64
C ALA A 44 -10.06 -12.87 2.12
N VAL A 45 -11.37 -12.93 1.83
CA VAL A 45 -12.23 -14.09 2.09
C VAL A 45 -12.70 -14.65 0.75
N THR A 46 -12.47 -15.94 0.53
CA THR A 46 -12.98 -16.63 -0.66
C THR A 46 -14.48 -16.94 -0.53
N PRO A 47 -15.20 -17.24 -1.62
CA PRO A 47 -16.59 -17.69 -1.55
C PRO A 47 -16.79 -18.97 -0.70
N TRP A 48 -15.76 -19.76 -0.52
CA TRP A 48 -15.77 -20.98 0.31
C TRP A 48 -15.35 -20.74 1.76
N GLY A 49 -15.06 -19.49 2.12
CA GLY A 49 -14.72 -19.10 3.47
C GLY A 49 -13.24 -19.15 3.83
N ASP A 50 -12.35 -19.46 2.89
CA ASP A 50 -10.91 -19.46 3.16
C ASP A 50 -10.38 -18.04 3.36
N LEU A 51 -9.43 -17.88 4.28
CA LEU A 51 -8.80 -16.61 4.63
C LEU A 51 -7.38 -16.52 4.04
N TYR A 52 -7.11 -15.41 3.34
CA TYR A 52 -5.80 -15.09 2.77
C TYR A 52 -5.34 -13.69 3.21
N PRO A 53 -4.02 -13.40 3.23
CA PRO A 53 -3.51 -12.08 3.64
C PRO A 53 -4.06 -10.92 2.80
N CYS A 54 -4.24 -11.12 1.50
CA CYS A 54 -4.97 -10.22 0.60
C CYS A 54 -5.40 -10.97 -0.66
N HIS A 55 -6.18 -10.31 -1.52
CA HIS A 55 -6.70 -10.91 -2.76
C HIS A 55 -5.60 -11.40 -3.72
N GLN A 56 -4.41 -10.82 -3.68
CA GLN A 56 -3.27 -11.20 -4.51
C GLN A 56 -2.66 -12.58 -4.15
N PHE A 57 -2.96 -13.10 -2.97
CA PHE A 57 -2.47 -14.39 -2.48
C PHE A 57 -3.55 -15.48 -2.51
N VAL A 58 -4.77 -15.16 -2.98
CA VAL A 58 -5.86 -16.13 -3.07
C VAL A 58 -5.48 -17.26 -4.03
N GLY A 59 -5.62 -18.51 -3.55
CA GLY A 59 -5.30 -19.71 -4.30
C GLY A 59 -3.88 -20.21 -4.12
N ASP A 60 -2.99 -19.49 -3.44
CA ASP A 60 -1.67 -20.01 -3.05
C ASP A 60 -1.76 -20.71 -1.69
N PRO A 61 -1.61 -22.07 -1.64
CA PRO A 61 -1.74 -22.82 -0.39
C PRO A 61 -0.76 -22.39 0.71
N LYS A 62 0.38 -21.82 0.33
CA LYS A 62 1.40 -21.31 1.25
C LYS A 62 0.85 -20.18 2.13
N TYR A 63 -0.06 -19.39 1.58
CA TYR A 63 -0.62 -18.21 2.23
C TYR A 63 -2.03 -18.42 2.78
N LEU A 64 -2.54 -19.66 2.79
CA LEU A 64 -3.80 -19.96 3.44
C LEU A 64 -3.65 -19.72 4.95
N MET A 65 -4.47 -18.80 5.49
CA MET A 65 -4.40 -18.39 6.89
C MET A 65 -5.39 -19.14 7.79
N GLY A 66 -6.43 -19.73 7.22
CA GLY A 66 -7.50 -20.39 7.94
C GLY A 66 -8.84 -20.23 7.24
N ASP A 67 -9.92 -20.26 7.97
CA ASP A 67 -11.29 -20.14 7.46
C ASP A 67 -12.19 -19.29 8.38
N ILE A 68 -13.33 -18.86 7.87
CA ILE A 68 -14.26 -17.98 8.60
C ILE A 68 -14.89 -18.65 9.84
N TRP A 69 -14.88 -19.97 9.92
CA TRP A 69 -15.48 -20.72 11.05
C TRP A 69 -14.49 -20.91 12.19
N LYS A 70 -13.22 -21.13 11.86
CA LYS A 70 -12.14 -21.36 12.84
C LYS A 70 -11.28 -20.13 13.07
N GLY A 71 -11.42 -19.12 12.19
CA GLY A 71 -10.57 -17.95 12.19
C GLY A 71 -9.16 -18.23 11.66
N VAL A 72 -8.23 -17.38 12.02
CA VAL A 72 -6.82 -17.51 11.60
C VAL A 72 -6.14 -18.62 12.40
N THR A 73 -5.88 -19.74 11.75
CA THR A 73 -5.20 -20.91 12.32
C THR A 73 -3.72 -20.93 11.99
N ASN A 74 -3.32 -20.42 10.82
CA ASN A 74 -1.92 -20.28 10.41
C ASN A 74 -1.34 -18.96 10.91
N THR A 75 -0.96 -18.93 12.17
CA THR A 75 -0.38 -17.75 12.80
C THR A 75 0.99 -17.39 12.26
N ALA A 76 1.73 -18.35 11.70
CA ALA A 76 3.04 -18.10 11.12
C ALA A 76 2.96 -17.13 9.93
N VAL A 77 2.01 -17.34 9.02
CA VAL A 77 1.75 -16.41 7.90
C VAL A 77 1.32 -15.05 8.43
N ARG A 78 0.37 -15.00 9.38
CA ARG A 78 -0.06 -13.74 10.01
C ARG A 78 1.13 -12.96 10.59
N ASP A 79 1.99 -13.64 11.33
CA ASP A 79 3.13 -13.01 12.01
C ASP A 79 4.20 -12.56 11.01
N GLU A 80 4.38 -13.30 9.90
CA GLU A 80 5.26 -12.87 8.80
C GLU A 80 4.77 -11.54 8.21
N PHE A 81 3.46 -11.39 7.95
CA PHE A 81 2.88 -10.15 7.44
C PHE A 81 2.91 -9.03 8.49
N LYS A 82 2.66 -9.32 9.76
CA LYS A 82 2.75 -8.36 10.86
C LYS A 82 4.13 -7.70 10.95
N HIS A 83 5.18 -8.46 10.70
CA HIS A 83 6.56 -7.97 10.72
C HIS A 83 7.02 -7.40 9.36
N CYS A 84 6.20 -7.50 8.31
CA CYS A 84 6.50 -6.96 7.00
C CYS A 84 6.14 -5.47 6.93
N ASN A 85 7.06 -4.60 7.32
CA ASN A 85 6.89 -3.16 7.36
C ASN A 85 8.06 -2.44 6.67
N ALA A 86 8.01 -1.11 6.58
CA ALA A 86 9.03 -0.31 5.90
C ALA A 86 10.44 -0.48 6.49
N TYR A 87 10.57 -0.77 7.79
CA TYR A 87 11.86 -0.96 8.44
C TYR A 87 12.39 -2.40 8.35
N ALA A 88 11.53 -3.36 8.02
CA ALA A 88 11.91 -4.76 7.80
C ALA A 88 12.57 -5.00 6.43
N ARG A 89 12.56 -3.99 5.56
CA ARG A 89 13.12 -4.05 4.21
C ARG A 89 14.42 -3.25 4.15
N PRO A 90 15.57 -3.88 3.88
CA PRO A 90 16.86 -3.16 3.85
C PRO A 90 16.85 -1.96 2.91
N GLU A 91 16.25 -2.09 1.74
CA GLU A 91 16.20 -1.05 0.69
C GLU A 91 15.33 0.15 1.11
N CYS A 92 14.37 -0.07 2.03
CA CYS A 92 13.52 0.99 2.53
C CYS A 92 14.12 1.75 3.72
N LYS A 93 15.11 1.17 4.42
CA LYS A 93 15.66 1.73 5.66
C LYS A 93 16.13 3.16 5.50
N ASP A 94 16.83 3.47 4.43
CA ASP A 94 17.40 4.79 4.15
C ASP A 94 16.61 5.56 3.06
N CYS A 95 15.45 5.04 2.62
CA CYS A 95 14.61 5.68 1.62
C CYS A 95 13.90 6.91 2.23
N TRP A 96 14.09 8.07 1.61
CA TRP A 96 13.44 9.32 2.04
C TRP A 96 11.91 9.27 1.96
N ALA A 97 11.35 8.51 0.99
CA ALA A 97 9.90 8.38 0.78
C ALA A 97 9.23 7.31 1.66
N LYS A 98 9.96 6.59 2.51
CA LYS A 98 9.45 5.40 3.23
C LYS A 98 8.20 5.64 4.05
N LEU A 99 8.06 6.81 4.69
CA LEU A 99 6.90 7.13 5.53
C LEU A 99 5.68 7.58 4.74
N TYR A 100 5.83 7.83 3.45
CA TYR A 100 4.72 8.06 2.52
C TYR A 100 4.34 6.78 1.76
N CYS A 101 5.34 5.98 1.39
CA CYS A 101 5.20 4.72 0.68
C CYS A 101 4.78 3.55 1.59
N SER A 102 5.12 3.62 2.89
CA SER A 102 4.88 2.53 3.87
C SER A 102 5.54 1.20 3.50
N GLY A 103 6.64 1.24 2.73
CA GLY A 103 7.34 0.05 2.27
C GLY A 103 6.75 -0.62 1.01
N GLY A 104 5.70 -0.05 0.40
CA GLY A 104 5.08 -0.60 -0.80
C GLY A 104 4.18 -1.82 -0.54
N CYS A 105 3.80 -2.49 -1.62
CA CYS A 105 2.89 -3.64 -1.58
C CYS A 105 3.66 -4.95 -1.35
N ALA A 106 3.27 -5.72 -0.32
CA ALA A 106 3.86 -7.02 -0.02
C ALA A 106 3.67 -8.04 -1.16
N ALA A 107 2.51 -8.01 -1.84
CA ALA A 107 2.26 -8.89 -2.97
C ALA A 107 3.12 -8.54 -4.18
N ASN A 108 3.26 -7.25 -4.53
CA ASN A 108 4.14 -6.84 -5.61
C ASN A 108 5.60 -7.21 -5.32
N ALA A 109 6.03 -7.04 -4.06
CA ALA A 109 7.35 -7.48 -3.63
C ALA A 109 7.54 -9.00 -3.82
N PHE A 110 6.55 -9.79 -3.38
CA PHE A 110 6.57 -11.24 -3.53
C PHE A 110 6.64 -11.68 -5.00
N HIS A 111 5.81 -11.12 -5.87
CA HIS A 111 5.81 -11.45 -7.30
C HIS A 111 7.10 -11.03 -8.01
N ALA A 112 7.75 -9.95 -7.56
CA ALA A 112 9.01 -9.50 -8.14
C ALA A 112 10.25 -10.24 -7.63
N THR A 113 10.24 -10.68 -6.35
CA THR A 113 11.46 -11.17 -5.68
C THR A 113 11.32 -12.54 -5.02
N GLY A 114 10.11 -13.11 -4.98
CA GLY A 114 9.82 -14.34 -4.23
C GLY A 114 9.68 -14.14 -2.72
N SER A 115 9.75 -12.90 -2.22
CA SER A 115 9.66 -12.57 -0.79
C SER A 115 8.75 -11.37 -0.54
N ILE A 116 7.86 -11.46 0.44
CA ILE A 116 7.05 -10.33 0.87
C ILE A 116 7.88 -9.18 1.47
N ARG A 117 9.11 -9.47 1.89
CA ARG A 117 10.07 -8.51 2.43
C ARG A 117 10.98 -7.90 1.37
N GLY A 118 10.90 -8.34 0.13
CA GLY A 118 11.59 -7.71 -0.99
C GLY A 118 10.97 -6.36 -1.38
N VAL A 119 11.48 -5.79 -2.46
CA VAL A 119 10.93 -4.56 -3.04
C VAL A 119 10.62 -4.74 -4.51
N TYR A 120 9.58 -4.08 -4.98
CA TYR A 120 9.27 -3.94 -6.39
C TYR A 120 9.88 -2.63 -6.89
N GLU A 121 11.06 -2.68 -7.50
CA GLU A 121 11.89 -1.51 -7.80
C GLU A 121 11.19 -0.48 -8.69
N ALA A 122 10.53 -0.92 -9.77
CA ALA A 122 9.76 -0.02 -10.63
C ALA A 122 8.63 0.70 -9.86
N GLY A 123 8.00 0.02 -8.89
CA GLY A 123 7.04 0.65 -7.98
C GLY A 123 7.68 1.66 -7.05
N CYS A 124 8.90 1.42 -6.60
CA CYS A 124 9.68 2.37 -5.79
C CYS A 124 9.99 3.65 -6.56
N GLU A 125 10.44 3.53 -7.80
CA GLU A 125 10.74 4.67 -8.67
C GLU A 125 9.48 5.48 -8.96
N LEU A 126 8.41 4.83 -9.38
CA LEU A 126 7.13 5.47 -9.64
C LEU A 126 6.61 6.23 -8.41
N PHE A 127 6.72 5.59 -7.23
CA PHE A 127 6.23 6.22 -6.00
C PHE A 127 7.07 7.43 -5.60
N ARG A 128 8.40 7.36 -5.70
CA ARG A 128 9.28 8.52 -5.46
C ARG A 128 8.92 9.69 -6.39
N LYS A 129 8.73 9.43 -7.69
CA LYS A 129 8.31 10.46 -8.65
C LYS A 129 6.94 11.05 -8.32
N ARG A 130 6.01 10.24 -7.86
CA ARG A 130 4.70 10.71 -7.41
C ARG A 130 4.82 11.68 -6.23
N ILE A 131 5.67 11.38 -5.24
CA ILE A 131 5.89 12.28 -4.10
C ILE A 131 6.57 13.58 -4.54
N GLU A 132 7.57 13.52 -5.41
CA GLU A 132 8.21 14.71 -5.99
C GLU A 132 7.18 15.61 -6.67
N CYS A 133 6.29 15.05 -7.50
CA CYS A 133 5.21 15.80 -8.14
C CYS A 133 4.21 16.39 -7.13
N ALA A 134 3.87 15.64 -6.08
CA ALA A 134 2.98 16.14 -5.03
C ALA A 134 3.58 17.33 -4.27
N ILE A 135 4.86 17.28 -3.96
CA ILE A 135 5.59 18.41 -3.35
C ILE A 135 5.58 19.62 -4.29
N MET A 136 5.88 19.40 -5.57
CA MET A 136 5.86 20.47 -6.58
C MET A 136 4.47 21.15 -6.66
N MET A 137 3.41 20.36 -6.72
CA MET A 137 2.03 20.88 -6.76
C MET A 137 1.71 21.70 -5.49
N LYS A 138 2.09 21.20 -4.33
CA LYS A 138 1.86 21.90 -3.06
C LYS A 138 2.61 23.23 -3.00
N VAL A 139 3.86 23.29 -3.42
CA VAL A 139 4.65 24.51 -3.49
C VAL A 139 4.01 25.52 -4.46
N ALA A 140 3.54 25.07 -5.63
CA ALA A 140 2.88 25.92 -6.59
C ALA A 140 1.57 26.52 -6.03
N GLU A 141 0.73 25.71 -5.36
CA GLU A 141 -0.49 26.16 -4.72
C GLU A 141 -0.24 27.19 -3.62
N ASP A 142 0.74 26.95 -2.76
CA ASP A 142 1.06 27.87 -1.65
C ASP A 142 1.68 29.16 -2.17
N SER A 143 2.49 29.11 -3.24
CA SER A 143 3.02 30.30 -3.91
C SER A 143 1.91 31.13 -4.58
N ALA A 144 0.92 30.50 -5.19
CA ALA A 144 -0.22 31.20 -5.78
C ALA A 144 -1.07 31.91 -4.71
N LYS A 145 -1.27 31.28 -3.55
CA LYS A 145 -2.00 31.90 -2.42
C LYS A 145 -1.25 33.07 -1.78
N ALA A 146 0.08 33.04 -1.80
CA ALA A 146 0.89 34.13 -1.23
C ALA A 146 0.94 35.38 -2.11
N ASN A 147 0.67 35.24 -3.42
CA ASN A 147 0.72 36.31 -4.42
C ASN A 147 -0.67 36.88 -4.82
N GLY A 148 -1.76 36.36 -4.27
CA GLY A 148 -3.13 36.82 -4.45
C GLY A 148 -3.71 37.38 -3.19
#